data_1267205b945f95de271824d050c36f6a
#
_entry.id   1267205b945f95de271824d050c36f6a
#
_cell.length_a   1.000
_cell.length_b   1.000
_cell.length_c   1.000
_cell.angle_alpha   90.00
_cell.angle_beta   90.00
_cell.angle_gamma   90.00
#
_symmetry.space_group_name_H-M   'P 1'
#
loop_
_entity.id
_entity.type
_entity.pdbx_description
1 polymer ?
#
loop_
_entity_poly.entity_id
_entity_poly.type
_entity_poly.pdbx_seq_one_letter_code
_entity_poly.pdbx_strand_id
1 'polypeptide(L)'
;MKIELGQQQIECHVEYGPRKKISIQIDPSGLVTVKAPNHTGDDVVLNAVRQYGDKILKQLQAIEEARTAPKVRAYEESGKFLHLGKYYSLDELIETHGLTEEALQHELKKFYFASCKKVIGERIKIYQKQLKVTPKSFTVEESRTKWGSCSSTKHLTFNYRLAMAPLEVIDYVVIHELCHLIHMNHDRSFWRLVGSMMKDYKAKEAFLAKYGHAMTL
;
A
#
# COMPACT_ATOMS: atom_id res chain seq x y z
N MET A 1 8.05 0.88 27.69
CA MET A 1 7.81 2.22 28.28
C MET A 1 6.39 2.64 28.00
N LYS A 2 5.63 3.11 29.00
CA LYS A 2 4.26 3.64 28.82
C LYS A 2 4.31 5.15 28.71
N ILE A 3 3.67 5.71 27.70
CA ILE A 3 3.72 7.15 27.40
C ILE A 3 2.29 7.66 27.21
N GLU A 4 1.96 8.77 27.87
CA GLU A 4 0.69 9.45 27.68
C GLU A 4 0.79 10.43 26.49
N LEU A 5 -0.07 10.28 25.50
CA LEU A 5 -0.25 11.16 24.36
C LEU A 5 -1.69 11.67 24.34
N GLY A 6 -1.90 12.90 24.78
CA GLY A 6 -3.24 13.46 24.97
C GLY A 6 -4.01 12.67 26.03
N GLN A 7 -5.16 12.11 25.65
CA GLN A 7 -6.01 11.28 26.54
C GLN A 7 -5.73 9.77 26.41
N GLN A 8 -4.75 9.35 25.61
CA GLN A 8 -4.45 7.95 25.37
C GLN A 8 -3.09 7.57 25.94
N GLN A 9 -3.01 6.39 26.56
CA GLN A 9 -1.77 5.78 27.00
C GLN A 9 -1.32 4.76 25.95
N ILE A 10 -0.11 4.94 25.42
CA ILE A 10 0.49 4.01 24.47
C ILE A 10 1.67 3.28 25.09
N GLU A 11 1.88 2.04 24.69
CA GLU A 11 3.04 1.26 25.09
C GLU A 11 4.09 1.28 23.96
N CYS A 12 5.29 1.76 24.27
CA CYS A 12 6.40 1.84 23.34
C CYS A 12 7.51 0.86 23.74
N HIS A 13 8.02 0.12 22.77
CA HIS A 13 9.27 -0.64 22.90
C HIS A 13 10.44 0.26 22.51
N VAL A 14 11.50 0.32 23.34
CA VAL A 14 12.68 1.15 23.06
C VAL A 14 13.87 0.26 22.78
N GLU A 15 14.48 0.44 21.59
CA GLU A 15 15.67 -0.26 21.14
C GLU A 15 16.86 0.70 21.06
N TYR A 16 17.88 0.47 21.86
CA TYR A 16 19.13 1.22 21.81
C TYR A 16 20.14 0.56 20.87
N GLY A 17 20.91 1.36 20.12
CA GLY A 17 21.89 0.83 19.17
C GLY A 17 22.84 1.87 18.61
N PRO A 18 23.83 1.47 17.78
CA PRO A 18 24.85 2.34 17.20
C PRO A 18 24.27 3.22 16.07
N ARG A 19 23.36 4.10 16.40
CA ARG A 19 22.69 5.03 15.48
C ARG A 19 22.86 6.47 15.91
N LYS A 20 22.70 7.41 14.99
CA LYS A 20 22.90 8.85 15.25
C LYS A 20 21.60 9.62 15.46
N LYS A 21 20.44 9.02 15.20
CA LYS A 21 19.14 9.70 15.28
C LYS A 21 18.10 8.77 15.91
N ILE A 22 17.12 9.37 16.58
CA ILE A 22 15.92 8.66 17.05
C ILE A 22 14.98 8.45 15.83
N SER A 23 14.42 7.26 15.70
CA SER A 23 13.37 6.96 14.73
C SER A 23 12.24 6.19 15.41
N ILE A 24 11.01 6.46 15.01
CA ILE A 24 9.81 5.80 15.52
C ILE A 24 9.24 4.97 14.39
N GLN A 25 8.94 3.71 14.69
CA GLN A 25 8.33 2.76 13.76
C GLN A 25 7.06 2.20 14.41
N ILE A 26 6.01 2.07 13.64
CA ILE A 26 4.76 1.44 14.06
C ILE A 26 4.54 0.26 13.11
N ASP A 27 4.47 -0.93 13.67
CA ASP A 27 4.23 -2.13 12.87
C ASP A 27 2.72 -2.31 12.57
N PRO A 28 2.34 -3.22 11.68
CA PRO A 28 0.93 -3.49 11.37
C PRO A 28 0.11 -4.03 12.56
N SER A 29 0.77 -4.47 13.63
CA SER A 29 0.12 -4.88 14.88
C SER A 29 -0.19 -3.70 15.82
N GLY A 30 0.29 -2.49 15.47
CA GLY A 30 0.16 -1.30 16.31
C GLY A 30 1.25 -1.19 17.38
N LEU A 31 2.27 -2.05 17.37
CA LEU A 31 3.41 -1.93 18.28
C LEU A 31 4.28 -0.74 17.86
N VAL A 32 4.44 0.20 18.78
CA VAL A 32 5.30 1.37 18.58
C VAL A 32 6.71 1.05 19.06
N THR A 33 7.67 1.02 18.15
CA THR A 33 9.10 0.81 18.45
C THR A 33 9.87 2.12 18.25
N VAL A 34 10.52 2.58 19.32
CA VAL A 34 11.42 3.74 19.29
C VAL A 34 12.85 3.26 19.22
N LYS A 35 13.54 3.55 18.13
CA LYS A 35 14.94 3.20 17.95
C LYS A 35 15.81 4.42 18.29
N ALA A 36 16.61 4.35 19.35
CA ALA A 36 17.41 5.44 19.87
C ALA A 36 18.92 5.13 19.84
N PRO A 37 19.80 6.14 19.80
CA PRO A 37 21.24 5.97 20.02
C PRO A 37 21.54 5.37 21.40
N ASN A 38 22.67 4.65 21.52
CA ASN A 38 23.14 4.20 22.83
C ASN A 38 23.28 5.39 23.79
N HIS A 39 22.95 5.19 25.05
CA HIS A 39 23.01 6.20 26.12
C HIS A 39 22.06 7.40 25.95
N THR A 40 21.02 7.30 25.12
CA THR A 40 19.96 8.32 25.07
C THR A 40 19.12 8.20 26.35
N GLY A 41 18.96 9.32 27.06
CA GLY A 41 18.12 9.39 28.27
C GLY A 41 16.63 9.19 27.96
N ASP A 42 15.89 8.65 28.91
CA ASP A 42 14.45 8.38 28.77
C ASP A 42 13.64 9.67 28.52
N ASP A 43 14.04 10.78 29.08
CA ASP A 43 13.46 12.11 28.84
C ASP A 43 13.55 12.55 27.39
N VAL A 44 14.68 12.28 26.72
CA VAL A 44 14.88 12.58 25.30
C VAL A 44 14.00 11.69 24.43
N VAL A 45 13.87 10.41 24.77
CA VAL A 45 12.97 9.46 24.09
C VAL A 45 11.52 9.89 24.25
N LEU A 46 11.11 10.24 25.48
CA LEU A 46 9.76 10.74 25.78
C LEU A 46 9.41 12.00 24.98
N ASN A 47 10.32 12.96 24.94
CA ASN A 47 10.14 14.20 24.19
C ASN A 47 10.02 13.93 22.67
N ALA A 48 10.85 13.04 22.13
CA ALA A 48 10.75 12.63 20.73
C ALA A 48 9.40 11.99 20.40
N VAL A 49 8.90 11.09 21.25
CA VAL A 49 7.58 10.46 21.06
C VAL A 49 6.46 11.49 21.17
N ARG A 50 6.50 12.40 22.14
CA ARG A 50 5.51 13.49 22.28
C ARG A 50 5.48 14.42 21.06
N GLN A 51 6.64 14.77 20.52
CA GLN A 51 6.73 15.62 19.33
C GLN A 51 6.02 15.02 18.10
N TYR A 52 5.99 13.69 18.00
CA TYR A 52 5.31 12.96 16.92
C TYR A 52 3.96 12.37 17.36
N GLY A 53 3.47 12.75 18.54
CA GLY A 53 2.28 12.17 19.18
C GLY A 53 1.07 12.10 18.26
N ASP A 54 0.68 13.22 17.61
CA ASP A 54 -0.49 13.28 16.72
C ASP A 54 -0.34 12.32 15.52
N LYS A 55 0.86 12.19 14.97
CA LYS A 55 1.12 11.26 13.86
C LYS A 55 1.03 9.81 14.31
N ILE A 56 1.56 9.51 15.51
CA ILE A 56 1.50 8.19 16.12
C ILE A 56 0.04 7.81 16.37
N LEU A 57 -0.73 8.66 17.03
CA LEU A 57 -2.15 8.43 17.34
C LEU A 57 -2.98 8.22 16.07
N LYS A 58 -2.78 9.07 15.06
CA LYS A 58 -3.47 8.95 13.77
C LYS A 58 -3.16 7.63 13.06
N GLN A 59 -1.90 7.18 13.13
CA GLN A 59 -1.50 5.91 12.52
C GLN A 59 -2.03 4.71 13.30
N LEU A 60 -2.04 4.76 14.64
CA LEU A 60 -2.64 3.73 15.50
C LEU A 60 -4.15 3.64 15.28
N GLN A 61 -4.83 4.77 15.17
CA GLN A 61 -6.25 4.83 14.87
C GLN A 61 -6.55 4.20 13.49
N ALA A 62 -5.77 4.51 12.46
CA ALA A 62 -5.92 3.91 11.14
C ALA A 62 -5.69 2.38 11.14
N ILE A 63 -4.75 1.90 11.98
CA ILE A 63 -4.53 0.46 12.17
C ILE A 63 -5.73 -0.19 12.88
N GLU A 64 -6.28 0.46 13.90
CA GLU A 64 -7.43 -0.05 14.64
C GLU A 64 -8.70 -0.03 13.78
N GLU A 65 -8.94 1.03 13.00
CA GLU A 65 -10.03 1.09 12.02
C GLU A 65 -9.90 -0.01 10.95
N ALA A 66 -8.67 -0.33 10.52
CA ALA A 66 -8.41 -1.44 9.62
C ALA A 66 -8.61 -2.82 10.28
N ARG A 67 -8.45 -2.92 11.61
CA ARG A 67 -8.69 -4.15 12.38
C ARG A 67 -10.18 -4.39 12.65
N THR A 68 -10.93 -3.32 12.88
CA THR A 68 -12.38 -3.37 13.18
C THR A 68 -13.22 -3.41 11.91
N ALA A 69 -12.65 -3.11 10.73
CA ALA A 69 -13.30 -3.40 9.46
C ALA A 69 -13.59 -4.92 9.36
N PRO A 70 -14.79 -5.32 8.98
CA PRO A 70 -15.19 -6.72 8.96
C PRO A 70 -14.21 -7.54 8.08
N LYS A 71 -13.38 -8.35 8.75
CA LYS A 71 -12.35 -9.20 8.13
C LYS A 71 -12.90 -10.44 7.44
N VAL A 72 -14.17 -10.74 7.66
CA VAL A 72 -14.81 -11.92 7.08
C VAL A 72 -15.55 -11.48 5.84
N ARG A 73 -14.89 -11.52 4.70
CA ARG A 73 -15.61 -11.65 3.44
C ARG A 73 -16.08 -13.09 3.38
N ALA A 74 -17.41 -13.29 3.50
CA ALA A 74 -17.98 -14.58 3.23
C ALA A 74 -17.70 -14.92 1.76
N TYR A 75 -16.92 -15.96 1.51
CA TYR A 75 -16.74 -16.55 0.17
C TYR A 75 -17.99 -17.35 -0.23
N GLU A 76 -19.13 -16.96 0.31
CA GLU A 76 -20.44 -17.43 -0.07
C GLU A 76 -20.92 -16.66 -1.31
N GLU A 77 -21.83 -17.23 -2.07
CA GLU A 77 -22.41 -16.60 -3.28
C GLU A 77 -22.99 -15.20 -3.05
N SER A 78 -23.31 -14.85 -1.79
CA SER A 78 -23.79 -13.53 -1.39
C SER A 78 -22.71 -12.48 -1.18
N GLY A 79 -21.42 -12.84 -1.15
CA GLY A 79 -20.28 -11.92 -0.97
C GLY A 79 -20.09 -11.02 -2.18
N LYS A 80 -19.75 -9.73 -1.95
CA LYS A 80 -19.40 -8.79 -3.02
C LYS A 80 -17.91 -8.50 -3.01
N PHE A 81 -17.28 -8.68 -4.16
CA PHE A 81 -15.85 -8.53 -4.38
C PHE A 81 -15.56 -7.35 -5.30
N LEU A 82 -14.55 -6.56 -4.94
CA LEU A 82 -14.12 -5.42 -5.75
C LEU A 82 -13.29 -5.90 -6.95
N HIS A 83 -13.65 -5.43 -8.15
CA HIS A 83 -12.84 -5.58 -9.35
C HIS A 83 -12.94 -4.31 -10.19
N LEU A 84 -11.81 -3.70 -10.50
CA LEU A 84 -11.72 -2.42 -11.24
C LEU A 84 -12.65 -1.32 -10.70
N GLY A 85 -12.74 -1.23 -9.35
CA GLY A 85 -13.55 -0.24 -8.66
C GLY A 85 -15.04 -0.54 -8.58
N LYS A 86 -15.50 -1.69 -9.06
CA LYS A 86 -16.91 -2.12 -9.02
C LYS A 86 -17.05 -3.38 -8.18
N TYR A 87 -18.26 -3.59 -7.64
CA TYR A 87 -18.58 -4.78 -6.89
C TYR A 87 -19.24 -5.83 -7.77
N TYR A 88 -18.77 -7.08 -7.64
CA TYR A 88 -19.23 -8.26 -8.34
C TYR A 88 -19.54 -9.37 -7.33
N SER A 89 -20.46 -10.28 -7.66
CA SER A 89 -20.59 -11.54 -6.96
C SER A 89 -19.42 -12.47 -7.32
N LEU A 90 -19.23 -13.53 -6.53
CA LEU A 90 -18.10 -14.44 -6.72
C LEU A 90 -18.19 -15.20 -8.05
N ASP A 91 -19.41 -15.65 -8.42
CA ASP A 91 -19.74 -16.36 -9.64
C ASP A 91 -19.55 -15.52 -10.92
N GLU A 92 -19.62 -14.18 -10.81
CA GLU A 92 -19.29 -13.28 -11.93
C GLU A 92 -17.78 -13.19 -12.19
N LEU A 93 -16.95 -13.52 -11.20
CA LEU A 93 -15.49 -13.40 -11.27
C LEU A 93 -14.79 -14.73 -11.55
N ILE A 94 -15.29 -15.83 -10.96
CA ILE A 94 -14.67 -17.16 -11.05
C ILE A 94 -15.77 -18.23 -11.13
N GLU A 95 -15.40 -19.43 -11.60
CA GLU A 95 -16.24 -20.63 -11.48
C GLU A 95 -16.33 -21.04 -10.01
N THR A 96 -17.54 -21.22 -9.49
CA THR A 96 -17.77 -21.51 -8.05
C THR A 96 -18.28 -22.91 -7.78
N HIS A 97 -18.82 -23.60 -8.82
CA HIS A 97 -19.53 -24.86 -8.64
C HIS A 97 -18.63 -25.99 -8.13
N GLY A 98 -19.02 -26.58 -7.00
CA GLY A 98 -18.33 -27.74 -6.43
C GLY A 98 -16.99 -27.45 -5.74
N LEU A 99 -16.63 -26.18 -5.55
CA LEU A 99 -15.39 -25.78 -4.88
C LEU A 99 -15.60 -25.59 -3.39
N THR A 100 -14.59 -25.98 -2.59
CA THR A 100 -14.50 -25.65 -1.16
C THR A 100 -14.14 -24.17 -1.00
N GLU A 101 -14.36 -23.62 0.20
CA GLU A 101 -13.99 -22.22 0.50
C GLU A 101 -12.51 -21.93 0.21
N GLU A 102 -11.60 -22.83 0.58
CA GLU A 102 -10.16 -22.70 0.32
C GLU A 102 -9.85 -22.67 -1.19
N ALA A 103 -10.54 -23.51 -1.97
CA ALA A 103 -10.40 -23.53 -3.42
C ALA A 103 -10.95 -22.25 -4.05
N LEU A 104 -12.07 -21.71 -3.55
CA LEU A 104 -12.65 -20.44 -3.99
C LEU A 104 -11.69 -19.28 -3.71
N GLN A 105 -11.07 -19.24 -2.52
CA GLN A 105 -10.05 -18.24 -2.17
C GLN A 105 -8.86 -18.31 -3.13
N HIS A 106 -8.38 -19.52 -3.42
CA HIS A 106 -7.26 -19.74 -4.32
C HIS A 106 -7.57 -19.27 -5.75
N GLU A 107 -8.71 -19.67 -6.30
CA GLU A 107 -9.12 -19.30 -7.67
C GLU A 107 -9.41 -17.80 -7.78
N LEU A 108 -10.02 -17.18 -6.77
CA LEU A 108 -10.22 -15.74 -6.74
C LEU A 108 -8.90 -14.97 -6.70
N LYS A 109 -7.95 -15.44 -5.90
CA LYS A 109 -6.59 -14.84 -5.87
C LYS A 109 -5.91 -14.95 -7.22
N LYS A 110 -5.98 -16.11 -7.87
CA LYS A 110 -5.44 -16.36 -9.20
C LYS A 110 -6.09 -15.46 -10.26
N PHE A 111 -7.41 -15.27 -10.19
CA PHE A 111 -8.15 -14.32 -11.02
C PHE A 111 -7.60 -12.90 -10.87
N TYR A 112 -7.40 -12.40 -9.63
CA TYR A 112 -6.86 -11.05 -9.41
C TYR A 112 -5.44 -10.89 -9.93
N PHE A 113 -4.58 -11.89 -9.80
CA PHE A 113 -3.24 -11.87 -10.38
C PHE A 113 -3.29 -11.78 -11.92
N ALA A 114 -4.12 -12.59 -12.55
CA ALA A 114 -4.28 -12.60 -14.01
C ALA A 114 -4.86 -11.28 -14.52
N SER A 115 -5.93 -10.79 -13.88
CA SER A 115 -6.57 -9.51 -14.20
C SER A 115 -5.60 -8.33 -14.03
N CYS A 116 -4.90 -8.27 -12.90
CA CYS A 116 -3.89 -7.24 -12.65
C CYS A 116 -2.81 -7.25 -13.73
N LYS A 117 -2.26 -8.41 -14.05
CA LYS A 117 -1.22 -8.55 -15.09
C LYS A 117 -1.69 -8.05 -16.46
N LYS A 118 -2.94 -8.40 -16.83
CA LYS A 118 -3.55 -7.95 -18.09
C LYS A 118 -3.69 -6.44 -18.12
N VAL A 119 -4.37 -5.87 -17.11
CA VAL A 119 -4.65 -4.43 -17.04
C VAL A 119 -3.34 -3.63 -16.96
N ILE A 120 -2.42 -3.97 -16.08
CA ILE A 120 -1.12 -3.30 -15.96
C ILE A 120 -0.35 -3.34 -17.30
N GLY A 121 -0.33 -4.48 -17.99
CA GLY A 121 0.33 -4.60 -19.28
C GLY A 121 -0.26 -3.68 -20.35
N GLU A 122 -1.58 -3.52 -20.39
CA GLU A 122 -2.28 -2.59 -21.29
C GLU A 122 -1.95 -1.13 -20.94
N ARG A 123 -1.95 -0.78 -19.64
CA ARG A 123 -1.67 0.58 -19.19
C ARG A 123 -0.20 0.97 -19.39
N ILE A 124 0.74 0.06 -19.15
CA ILE A 124 2.16 0.27 -19.47
C ILE A 124 2.33 0.61 -20.96
N LYS A 125 1.71 -0.15 -21.87
CA LYS A 125 1.80 0.11 -23.32
C LYS A 125 1.34 1.51 -23.72
N ILE A 126 0.37 2.06 -23.02
CA ILE A 126 -0.16 3.42 -23.25
C ILE A 126 0.84 4.46 -22.74
N TYR A 127 1.19 4.39 -21.46
CA TYR A 127 1.94 5.45 -20.79
C TYR A 127 3.44 5.44 -21.10
N GLN A 128 4.04 4.28 -21.40
CA GLN A 128 5.44 4.23 -21.85
C GLN A 128 5.68 5.00 -23.15
N LYS A 129 4.69 5.03 -24.06
CA LYS A 129 4.76 5.81 -25.30
C LYS A 129 4.71 7.30 -25.02
N GLN A 130 3.82 7.72 -24.12
CA GLN A 130 3.66 9.13 -23.75
C GLN A 130 4.90 9.67 -23.01
N LEU A 131 5.46 8.88 -22.08
CA LEU A 131 6.67 9.20 -21.33
C LEU A 131 7.97 8.96 -22.14
N LYS A 132 7.90 8.31 -23.31
CA LYS A 132 9.05 7.91 -24.13
C LYS A 132 10.06 7.07 -23.33
N VAL A 133 9.58 6.16 -22.51
CA VAL A 133 10.38 5.22 -21.70
C VAL A 133 10.03 3.78 -22.04
N THR A 134 10.94 2.86 -21.74
CA THR A 134 10.70 1.43 -21.93
C THR A 134 11.19 0.67 -20.68
N PRO A 135 10.30 0.10 -19.88
CA PRO A 135 10.69 -0.81 -18.82
C PRO A 135 11.29 -2.09 -19.42
N LYS A 136 12.25 -2.69 -18.75
CA LYS A 136 12.84 -3.97 -19.17
C LYS A 136 11.84 -5.12 -19.08
N SER A 137 11.05 -5.12 -18.01
CA SER A 137 10.01 -6.13 -17.73
C SER A 137 9.13 -5.66 -16.59
N PHE A 138 8.02 -6.36 -16.37
CA PHE A 138 7.22 -6.16 -15.16
C PHE A 138 6.72 -7.49 -14.62
N THR A 139 6.46 -7.53 -13.31
CA THR A 139 5.82 -8.63 -12.59
C THR A 139 4.67 -8.13 -11.74
N VAL A 140 3.75 -9.04 -11.44
CA VAL A 140 2.70 -8.84 -10.44
C VAL A 140 3.00 -9.77 -9.28
N GLU A 141 2.99 -9.23 -8.08
CA GLU A 141 3.30 -9.98 -6.86
C GLU A 141 2.40 -9.55 -5.68
N GLU A 142 2.47 -10.28 -4.60
CA GLU A 142 1.83 -9.91 -3.35
C GLU A 142 2.77 -9.05 -2.52
N SER A 143 2.30 -7.89 -2.09
CA SER A 143 3.05 -7.01 -1.19
C SER A 143 2.12 -6.46 -0.11
N ARG A 144 2.63 -6.38 1.12
CA ARG A 144 1.89 -5.77 2.25
C ARG A 144 2.10 -4.27 2.34
N THR A 145 3.17 -3.74 1.74
CA THR A 145 3.64 -2.37 1.99
C THR A 145 3.67 -1.47 0.76
N LYS A 146 3.62 -2.06 -0.45
CA LYS A 146 3.80 -1.31 -1.70
C LYS A 146 2.71 -1.63 -2.71
N TRP A 147 2.30 -0.64 -3.48
CA TRP A 147 1.43 -0.78 -4.64
C TRP A 147 2.22 -1.07 -5.92
N GLY A 148 3.42 -0.49 -6.00
CA GLY A 148 4.37 -0.72 -7.07
C GLY A 148 5.80 -0.45 -6.62
N SER A 149 6.75 -0.77 -7.47
CA SER A 149 8.16 -0.39 -7.34
C SER A 149 8.88 -0.47 -8.69
N CYS A 150 9.92 0.36 -8.83
CA CYS A 150 10.84 0.32 -9.96
C CYS A 150 12.25 0.04 -9.45
N SER A 151 12.91 -0.96 -10.02
CA SER A 151 14.31 -1.27 -9.70
C SER A 151 15.28 -0.45 -10.55
N SER A 152 16.54 -0.36 -10.10
CA SER A 152 17.64 0.23 -10.87
C SER A 152 17.89 -0.48 -12.22
N THR A 153 17.46 -1.75 -12.35
CA THR A 153 17.53 -2.52 -13.60
C THR A 153 16.32 -2.31 -14.50
N LYS A 154 15.48 -1.30 -14.23
CA LYS A 154 14.25 -0.96 -14.98
C LYS A 154 13.20 -2.08 -14.98
N HIS A 155 13.19 -2.93 -13.96
CA HIS A 155 12.13 -3.88 -13.72
C HIS A 155 11.06 -3.23 -12.84
N LEU A 156 9.80 -3.34 -13.26
CA LEU A 156 8.64 -2.85 -12.52
C LEU A 156 7.95 -3.98 -11.79
N THR A 157 7.48 -3.71 -10.59
CA THR A 157 6.69 -4.65 -9.80
C THR A 157 5.38 -4.00 -9.40
N PHE A 158 4.28 -4.74 -9.44
CA PHE A 158 2.95 -4.24 -9.08
C PHE A 158 2.24 -5.21 -8.14
N ASN A 159 1.47 -4.66 -7.21
CA ASN A 159 0.67 -5.45 -6.29
C ASN A 159 -0.60 -5.95 -6.97
N TYR A 160 -0.90 -7.26 -6.89
CA TYR A 160 -2.10 -7.87 -7.50
C TYR A 160 -3.39 -7.20 -7.02
N ARG A 161 -3.40 -6.65 -5.79
CA ARG A 161 -4.56 -5.95 -5.21
C ARG A 161 -4.97 -4.70 -5.99
N LEU A 162 -4.11 -4.18 -6.86
CA LEU A 162 -4.47 -3.10 -7.78
C LEU A 162 -5.65 -3.46 -8.69
N ALA A 163 -5.86 -4.75 -9.00
CA ALA A 163 -7.04 -5.17 -9.76
C ALA A 163 -8.37 -4.88 -9.06
N MET A 164 -8.36 -4.56 -7.76
CA MET A 164 -9.55 -4.13 -7.01
C MET A 164 -9.81 -2.63 -7.14
N ALA A 165 -8.78 -1.84 -7.48
CA ALA A 165 -8.87 -0.37 -7.58
C ALA A 165 -9.59 0.09 -8.86
N PRO A 166 -10.18 1.30 -8.86
CA PRO A 166 -10.62 1.97 -10.07
C PRO A 166 -9.49 2.11 -11.08
N LEU A 167 -9.82 2.09 -12.38
CA LEU A 167 -8.82 2.11 -13.45
C LEU A 167 -7.90 3.35 -13.39
N GLU A 168 -8.45 4.50 -13.07
CA GLU A 168 -7.68 5.74 -12.92
C GLU A 168 -6.70 5.73 -11.75
N VAL A 169 -6.95 4.90 -10.72
CA VAL A 169 -6.00 4.69 -9.62
C VAL A 169 -4.89 3.74 -10.05
N ILE A 170 -5.22 2.72 -10.84
CA ILE A 170 -4.22 1.84 -11.48
C ILE A 170 -3.31 2.67 -12.39
N ASP A 171 -3.89 3.56 -13.19
CA ASP A 171 -3.16 4.48 -14.07
C ASP A 171 -2.15 5.32 -13.30
N TYR A 172 -2.56 5.86 -12.15
CA TYR A 172 -1.66 6.62 -11.29
C TYR A 172 -0.45 5.79 -10.87
N VAL A 173 -0.65 4.56 -10.39
CA VAL A 173 0.47 3.71 -9.97
C VAL A 173 1.36 3.35 -11.16
N VAL A 174 0.80 3.03 -12.33
CA VAL A 174 1.58 2.75 -13.53
C VAL A 174 2.41 3.95 -13.97
N ILE A 175 1.82 5.15 -14.00
CA ILE A 175 2.54 6.40 -14.32
C ILE A 175 3.65 6.64 -13.30
N HIS A 176 3.38 6.47 -12.00
CA HIS A 176 4.35 6.65 -10.93
C HIS A 176 5.58 5.75 -11.13
N GLU A 177 5.38 4.46 -11.37
CA GLU A 177 6.47 3.52 -11.57
C GLU A 177 7.23 3.75 -12.90
N LEU A 178 6.54 4.17 -13.95
CA LEU A 178 7.18 4.56 -15.21
C LEU A 178 8.00 5.86 -15.06
N CYS A 179 7.56 6.82 -14.25
CA CYS A 179 8.33 8.02 -13.94
C CYS A 179 9.64 7.72 -13.22
N HIS A 180 9.72 6.63 -12.48
CA HIS A 180 10.97 6.17 -11.86
C HIS A 180 12.02 5.70 -12.87
N LEU A 181 11.64 5.40 -14.10
CA LEU A 181 12.62 5.12 -15.17
C LEU A 181 13.42 6.36 -15.59
N ILE A 182 12.95 7.57 -15.23
CA ILE A 182 13.58 8.86 -15.50
C ILE A 182 14.15 9.46 -14.20
N HIS A 183 13.40 9.45 -13.12
CA HIS A 183 13.75 10.01 -11.82
C HIS A 183 13.60 8.96 -10.73
N MET A 184 14.71 8.39 -10.27
CA MET A 184 14.69 7.32 -9.24
C MET A 184 14.21 7.80 -7.86
N ASN A 185 14.35 9.09 -7.55
CA ASN A 185 13.96 9.66 -6.28
C ASN A 185 12.69 10.51 -6.43
N HIS A 186 11.88 10.58 -5.36
CA HIS A 186 10.66 11.40 -5.31
C HIS A 186 10.97 12.89 -5.07
N ASP A 187 11.87 13.47 -5.87
CA ASP A 187 12.22 14.88 -5.82
C ASP A 187 11.17 15.76 -6.55
N ARG A 188 11.43 17.08 -6.61
CA ARG A 188 10.53 18.02 -7.28
C ARG A 188 10.35 17.71 -8.76
N SER A 189 11.38 17.18 -9.43
CA SER A 189 11.35 16.84 -10.85
C SER A 189 10.48 15.63 -11.11
N PHE A 190 10.57 14.61 -10.25
CA PHE A 190 9.69 13.45 -10.28
C PHE A 190 8.21 13.86 -10.17
N TRP A 191 7.85 14.63 -9.15
CA TRP A 191 6.45 15.01 -8.94
C TRP A 191 5.92 15.96 -10.03
N ARG A 192 6.79 16.79 -10.64
CA ARG A 192 6.43 17.58 -11.81
C ARG A 192 6.11 16.69 -12.99
N LEU A 193 6.89 15.63 -13.23
CA LEU A 193 6.66 14.68 -14.30
C LEU A 193 5.35 13.91 -14.07
N VAL A 194 5.11 13.36 -12.88
CA VAL A 194 3.84 12.69 -12.53
C VAL A 194 2.66 13.65 -12.74
N GLY A 195 2.74 14.88 -12.25
CA GLY A 195 1.68 15.88 -12.39
C GLY A 195 1.45 16.35 -13.83
N SER A 196 2.45 16.28 -14.71
CA SER A 196 2.27 16.55 -16.14
C SER A 196 1.48 15.45 -16.86
N MET A 197 1.60 14.21 -16.38
CA MET A 197 0.90 13.04 -16.92
C MET A 197 -0.52 12.90 -16.34
N MET A 198 -0.69 13.26 -15.07
CA MET A 198 -1.95 13.15 -14.33
C MET A 198 -2.09 14.32 -13.36
N LYS A 199 -2.91 15.31 -13.70
CA LYS A 199 -3.06 16.54 -12.92
C LYS A 199 -3.64 16.29 -11.51
N ASP A 200 -4.52 15.30 -11.38
CA ASP A 200 -5.22 14.93 -10.15
C ASP A 200 -4.57 13.75 -9.40
N TYR A 201 -3.28 13.48 -9.64
CA TYR A 201 -2.54 12.36 -9.03
C TYR A 201 -2.63 12.32 -7.51
N LYS A 202 -2.70 13.50 -6.84
CA LYS A 202 -2.86 13.59 -5.38
C LYS A 202 -4.18 12.99 -4.88
N ALA A 203 -5.25 13.11 -5.67
CA ALA A 203 -6.52 12.48 -5.33
C ALA A 203 -6.43 10.94 -5.43
N LYS A 204 -5.66 10.41 -6.38
CA LYS A 204 -5.43 8.96 -6.52
C LYS A 204 -4.51 8.41 -5.43
N GLU A 205 -3.48 9.17 -5.04
CA GLU A 205 -2.64 8.88 -3.88
C GLU A 205 -3.46 8.83 -2.59
N ALA A 206 -4.32 9.85 -2.36
CA ALA A 206 -5.22 9.89 -1.21
C ALA A 206 -6.24 8.74 -1.22
N PHE A 207 -6.73 8.32 -2.39
CA PHE A 207 -7.59 7.15 -2.53
C PHE A 207 -6.89 5.88 -2.03
N LEU A 208 -5.66 5.63 -2.47
CA LEU A 208 -4.88 4.46 -2.03
C LEU A 208 -4.56 4.50 -0.54
N ALA A 209 -4.24 5.67 0.00
CA ALA A 209 -4.01 5.85 1.43
C ALA A 209 -5.27 5.57 2.27
N LYS A 210 -6.45 5.99 1.77
CA LYS A 210 -7.72 5.83 2.48
C LYS A 210 -8.32 4.43 2.33
N TYR A 211 -8.32 3.87 1.13
CA TYR A 211 -9.07 2.65 0.79
C TYR A 211 -8.19 1.43 0.55
N GLY A 212 -6.87 1.62 0.43
CA GLY A 212 -5.94 0.53 0.09
C GLY A 212 -5.93 -0.62 1.09
N HIS A 213 -6.18 -0.33 2.37
CA HIS A 213 -6.28 -1.36 3.41
C HIS A 213 -7.51 -2.27 3.25
N ALA A 214 -8.60 -1.77 2.64
CA ALA A 214 -9.81 -2.54 2.36
C ALA A 214 -9.70 -3.40 1.09
N MET A 215 -8.72 -3.13 0.22
CA MET A 215 -8.42 -3.92 -0.96
C MET A 215 -7.59 -5.16 -0.59
N THR A 216 -8.25 -6.15 0.02
CA THR A 216 -7.63 -7.41 0.48
C THR A 216 -8.61 -8.55 0.22
N LEU A 217 -8.08 -9.75 0.12
CA LEU A 217 -8.82 -11.02 0.11
C LEU A 217 -8.95 -11.56 1.52
#